data_fb67e363e2a0fb1cdb16b80a99183905
#
_entry.id   fb67e363e2a0fb1cdb16b80a99183905
#
_cell.length_a   1.000
_cell.length_b   1.000
_cell.length_c   1.000
_cell.angle_alpha   90.00
_cell.angle_beta   90.00
_cell.angle_gamma   90.00
#
_symmetry.space_group_name_H-M   'P 1'
#
loop_
_entity.id
_entity.type
_entity.pdbx_description
1 polymer ?
#
loop_
_entity_poly.entity_id
_entity_poly.type
_entity_poly.pdbx_seq_one_letter_code
_entity_poly.pdbx_strand_id
1 'polypeptide(L)'
;EKVQLAAVRNAPHNIHFIASPGEKVQLSVIRHKPGYIGFISNPTEKAQLTAVERRPECISLINKPAVKVQLMAVLKDPAHIASIKEPAEKVQLATVQKNPEYIRHIESPTVKVQHMAIQGNADTLRHIKSPADTVQLAAVQAKGETIRYVSEPSEAVQLAAVRNNPMNIRYIENPTEKVQLSVLHADREAAALISSPSEAVRKQAEEMYGLKLEKPADREAEPSSEATESSATRRAPRKKTEQSTQSTRKPSARQVKTAI
;
A
#
# COMPACT_ATOMS: atom_id res chain seq x y z
N GLU A 1 -27.06 -28.99 25.30
CA GLU A 1 -26.35 -29.29 24.06
C GLU A 1 -27.19 -30.16 23.10
N LYS A 2 -27.87 -31.25 23.57
CA LYS A 2 -28.68 -32.11 22.68
C LYS A 2 -29.78 -31.32 21.96
N VAL A 3 -30.51 -30.44 22.67
CA VAL A 3 -31.58 -29.59 22.10
C VAL A 3 -30.99 -28.60 21.07
N GLN A 4 -29.85 -27.96 21.40
CA GLN A 4 -29.18 -27.06 20.49
C GLN A 4 -28.72 -27.77 19.20
N LEU A 5 -28.16 -28.98 19.33
CA LEU A 5 -27.77 -29.79 18.17
C LEU A 5 -28.98 -30.16 17.29
N ALA A 6 -30.10 -30.54 17.88
CA ALA A 6 -31.32 -30.83 17.11
C ALA A 6 -31.82 -29.58 16.38
N ALA A 7 -31.84 -28.42 17.06
CA ALA A 7 -32.26 -27.15 16.48
C ALA A 7 -31.41 -26.73 15.26
N VAL A 8 -30.05 -26.83 15.33
CA VAL A 8 -29.17 -26.43 14.24
C VAL A 8 -29.07 -27.47 13.12
N ARG A 9 -29.34 -28.75 13.39
CA ARG A 9 -29.41 -29.78 12.35
C ARG A 9 -30.63 -29.59 11.45
N ASN A 10 -31.79 -29.24 12.06
CA ASN A 10 -33.00 -28.96 11.30
C ASN A 10 -32.93 -27.65 10.54
N ALA A 11 -32.40 -26.60 11.19
CA ALA A 11 -32.29 -25.27 10.62
C ALA A 11 -30.96 -24.62 11.08
N PRO A 12 -29.86 -24.68 10.27
CA PRO A 12 -28.56 -24.15 10.66
C PRO A 12 -28.56 -22.66 11.04
N HIS A 13 -29.49 -21.87 10.53
CA HIS A 13 -29.63 -20.46 10.88
C HIS A 13 -30.01 -20.23 12.36
N ASN A 14 -30.53 -21.24 13.04
CA ASN A 14 -30.83 -21.15 14.47
C ASN A 14 -29.58 -20.87 15.33
N ILE A 15 -28.38 -21.01 14.80
CA ILE A 15 -27.15 -20.65 15.50
C ILE A 15 -27.13 -19.19 15.96
N HIS A 16 -27.84 -18.29 15.26
CA HIS A 16 -27.99 -16.89 15.66
C HIS A 16 -28.66 -16.69 17.02
N PHE A 17 -29.53 -17.60 17.39
CA PHE A 17 -30.31 -17.50 18.63
C PHE A 17 -29.67 -18.23 19.82
N ILE A 18 -28.47 -18.82 19.61
CA ILE A 18 -27.74 -19.53 20.64
C ILE A 18 -26.60 -18.67 21.16
N ALA A 19 -26.75 -18.07 22.33
CA ALA A 19 -25.78 -17.15 22.90
C ALA A 19 -24.39 -17.78 23.11
N SER A 20 -24.30 -19.05 23.51
CA SER A 20 -23.07 -19.78 23.78
C SER A 20 -23.15 -21.20 23.25
N PRO A 21 -23.00 -21.40 21.94
CA PRO A 21 -23.07 -22.74 21.36
C PRO A 21 -21.81 -23.55 21.73
N GLY A 22 -22.01 -24.78 22.25
CA GLY A 22 -20.88 -25.70 22.49
C GLY A 22 -20.17 -26.12 21.21
N GLU A 23 -18.90 -26.58 21.30
CA GLU A 23 -18.07 -26.93 20.14
C GLU A 23 -18.77 -27.87 19.15
N LYS A 24 -19.46 -28.90 19.65
CA LYS A 24 -20.19 -29.85 18.77
C LYS A 24 -21.29 -29.15 17.96
N VAL A 25 -21.98 -28.17 18.57
CA VAL A 25 -23.01 -27.37 17.90
C VAL A 25 -22.39 -26.48 16.83
N GLN A 26 -21.30 -25.77 17.20
CA GLN A 26 -20.53 -24.94 16.25
C GLN A 26 -20.10 -25.76 15.04
N LEU A 27 -19.41 -26.89 15.26
CA LEU A 27 -18.92 -27.77 14.20
C LEU A 27 -20.02 -28.34 13.33
N SER A 28 -21.20 -28.67 13.93
CA SER A 28 -22.35 -29.18 13.17
C SER A 28 -22.80 -28.18 12.10
N VAL A 29 -22.85 -26.88 12.45
CA VAL A 29 -23.26 -25.81 11.53
C VAL A 29 -22.19 -25.52 10.50
N ILE A 30 -20.93 -25.34 10.94
CA ILE A 30 -19.81 -24.89 10.11
C ILE A 30 -19.46 -25.93 9.03
N ARG A 31 -19.60 -27.22 9.32
CA ARG A 31 -19.38 -28.29 8.32
C ARG A 31 -20.31 -28.17 7.12
N HIS A 32 -21.52 -27.67 7.30
CA HIS A 32 -22.49 -27.47 6.22
C HIS A 32 -22.40 -26.06 5.60
N LYS A 33 -22.27 -25.03 6.45
CA LYS A 33 -22.23 -23.62 6.04
C LYS A 33 -21.11 -22.87 6.76
N PRO A 34 -19.85 -22.88 6.23
CA PRO A 34 -18.68 -22.27 6.88
C PRO A 34 -18.86 -20.79 7.22
N GLY A 35 -19.59 -20.03 6.38
CA GLY A 35 -19.85 -18.60 6.61
C GLY A 35 -20.67 -18.29 7.87
N TYR A 36 -21.33 -19.30 8.46
CA TYR A 36 -22.06 -19.10 9.71
C TYR A 36 -21.15 -18.91 10.93
N ILE A 37 -19.81 -19.03 10.75
CA ILE A 37 -18.84 -18.67 11.78
C ILE A 37 -19.00 -17.22 12.24
N GLY A 38 -19.38 -16.31 11.35
CA GLY A 38 -19.61 -14.89 11.66
C GLY A 38 -20.74 -14.63 12.65
N PHE A 39 -21.62 -15.61 12.86
CA PHE A 39 -22.73 -15.51 13.82
C PHE A 39 -22.41 -16.10 15.19
N ILE A 40 -21.19 -16.62 15.37
CA ILE A 40 -20.72 -17.20 16.62
C ILE A 40 -19.79 -16.18 17.29
N SER A 41 -20.22 -15.61 18.43
CA SER A 41 -19.47 -14.56 19.12
C SER A 41 -18.07 -15.02 19.56
N ASN A 42 -17.94 -16.27 20.02
CA ASN A 42 -16.68 -16.87 20.48
C ASN A 42 -16.48 -18.25 19.83
N PRO A 43 -16.09 -18.30 18.55
CA PRO A 43 -15.88 -19.59 17.90
C PRO A 43 -14.62 -20.28 18.45
N THR A 44 -14.74 -21.58 18.76
CA THR A 44 -13.58 -22.39 19.19
C THR A 44 -12.53 -22.45 18.08
N GLU A 45 -11.23 -22.61 18.43
CA GLU A 45 -10.15 -22.73 17.44
C GLU A 45 -10.46 -23.82 16.41
N LYS A 46 -11.03 -24.95 16.84
CA LYS A 46 -11.42 -26.04 15.94
C LYS A 46 -12.52 -25.64 14.97
N ALA A 47 -13.50 -24.86 15.45
CA ALA A 47 -14.56 -24.31 14.60
C ALA A 47 -13.98 -23.30 13.58
N GLN A 48 -13.08 -22.40 14.02
CA GLN A 48 -12.36 -21.46 13.16
C GLN A 48 -11.58 -22.20 12.07
N LEU A 49 -10.75 -23.20 12.46
CA LEU A 49 -9.98 -24.01 11.53
C LEU A 49 -10.88 -24.71 10.50
N THR A 50 -11.98 -25.33 10.96
CA THR A 50 -12.93 -26.01 10.07
C THR A 50 -13.58 -25.05 9.06
N ALA A 51 -13.90 -23.81 9.49
CA ALA A 51 -14.47 -22.80 8.60
C ALA A 51 -13.47 -22.38 7.51
N VAL A 52 -12.25 -22.01 7.92
CA VAL A 52 -11.20 -21.49 7.03
C VAL A 52 -10.61 -22.62 6.14
N GLU A 53 -10.56 -23.84 6.63
CA GLU A 53 -10.18 -25.00 5.81
C GLU A 53 -11.10 -25.18 4.60
N ARG A 54 -12.43 -25.04 4.82
CA ARG A 54 -13.45 -25.19 3.80
C ARG A 54 -13.61 -23.97 2.91
N ARG A 55 -13.55 -22.79 3.52
CA ARG A 55 -13.67 -21.47 2.84
C ARG A 55 -12.72 -20.48 3.49
N PRO A 56 -11.53 -20.27 2.90
CA PRO A 56 -10.50 -19.35 3.44
C PRO A 56 -11.02 -17.93 3.70
N GLU A 57 -11.95 -17.45 2.89
CA GLU A 57 -12.57 -16.12 3.02
C GLU A 57 -13.32 -15.93 4.36
N CYS A 58 -13.67 -17.04 5.04
CA CYS A 58 -14.27 -16.98 6.37
C CYS A 58 -13.37 -16.35 7.43
N ILE A 59 -12.06 -16.19 7.14
CA ILE A 59 -11.15 -15.47 8.04
C ILE A 59 -11.63 -14.04 8.33
N SER A 60 -12.23 -13.38 7.34
CA SER A 60 -12.79 -12.03 7.47
C SER A 60 -13.98 -11.93 8.43
N LEU A 61 -14.63 -13.05 8.71
CA LEU A 61 -15.79 -13.13 9.60
C LEU A 61 -15.40 -13.43 11.07
N ILE A 62 -14.12 -13.68 11.34
CA ILE A 62 -13.62 -14.04 12.66
C ILE A 62 -12.93 -12.82 13.30
N ASN A 63 -13.49 -12.30 14.39
CA ASN A 63 -13.00 -11.08 15.01
C ASN A 63 -11.55 -11.19 15.53
N LYS A 64 -11.20 -12.29 16.19
CA LYS A 64 -9.85 -12.58 16.70
C LYS A 64 -9.44 -14.00 16.30
N PRO A 65 -8.99 -14.19 15.06
CA PRO A 65 -8.64 -15.53 14.60
C PRO A 65 -7.35 -16.03 15.30
N ALA A 66 -7.37 -17.28 15.74
CA ALA A 66 -6.20 -17.92 16.33
C ALA A 66 -5.05 -17.95 15.30
N VAL A 67 -3.79 -17.87 15.76
CA VAL A 67 -2.63 -17.77 14.86
C VAL A 67 -2.54 -18.93 13.87
N LYS A 68 -2.93 -20.14 14.27
CA LYS A 68 -3.00 -21.30 13.34
C LYS A 68 -4.01 -21.09 12.23
N VAL A 69 -5.14 -20.43 12.54
CA VAL A 69 -6.21 -20.11 11.58
C VAL A 69 -5.71 -19.03 10.61
N GLN A 70 -5.06 -17.99 11.12
CA GLN A 70 -4.43 -16.95 10.30
C GLN A 70 -3.43 -17.57 9.31
N LEU A 71 -2.53 -18.44 9.81
CA LEU A 71 -1.55 -19.15 8.98
C LEU A 71 -2.22 -19.99 7.90
N MET A 72 -3.25 -20.75 8.26
CA MET A 72 -4.00 -21.57 7.29
C MET A 72 -4.57 -20.70 6.16
N ALA A 73 -5.18 -19.55 6.49
CA ALA A 73 -5.72 -18.64 5.51
C ALA A 73 -4.66 -18.11 4.53
N VAL A 74 -3.55 -17.54 5.05
CA VAL A 74 -2.50 -16.95 4.21
C VAL A 74 -1.66 -17.99 3.45
N LEU A 75 -1.56 -19.22 3.95
CA LEU A 75 -0.92 -20.30 3.23
C LEU A 75 -1.77 -20.78 2.05
N LYS A 76 -3.08 -20.67 2.11
CA LYS A 76 -3.96 -20.94 0.96
C LYS A 76 -3.87 -19.80 -0.05
N ASP A 77 -4.10 -18.57 0.40
CA ASP A 77 -3.96 -17.35 -0.41
C ASP A 77 -3.41 -16.21 0.46
N PRO A 78 -2.21 -15.66 0.15
CA PRO A 78 -1.63 -14.56 0.89
C PRO A 78 -2.50 -13.28 0.88
N ALA A 79 -3.44 -13.14 -0.05
CA ALA A 79 -4.37 -12.02 -0.09
C ALA A 79 -5.24 -11.91 1.17
N HIS A 80 -5.47 -13.04 1.88
CA HIS A 80 -6.22 -13.03 3.13
C HIS A 80 -5.58 -12.24 4.26
N ILE A 81 -4.29 -11.87 4.15
CA ILE A 81 -3.63 -10.97 5.12
C ILE A 81 -4.38 -9.64 5.28
N ALA A 82 -4.97 -9.13 4.20
CA ALA A 82 -5.75 -7.88 4.22
C ALA A 82 -7.00 -7.95 5.11
N SER A 83 -7.49 -9.16 5.40
CA SER A 83 -8.66 -9.39 6.26
C SER A 83 -8.30 -9.63 7.74
N ILE A 84 -7.00 -9.62 8.09
CA ILE A 84 -6.51 -9.87 9.45
C ILE A 84 -6.03 -8.55 10.04
N LYS A 85 -6.74 -8.03 11.05
CA LYS A 85 -6.44 -6.70 11.64
C LYS A 85 -5.05 -6.63 12.28
N GLU A 86 -4.65 -7.66 13.02
CA GLU A 86 -3.38 -7.72 13.75
C GLU A 86 -2.72 -9.08 13.47
N PRO A 87 -2.11 -9.25 12.29
CA PRO A 87 -1.48 -10.52 11.94
C PRO A 87 -0.22 -10.76 12.80
N ALA A 88 -0.11 -11.96 13.41
CA ALA A 88 1.08 -12.34 14.14
C ALA A 88 2.32 -12.34 13.22
N GLU A 89 3.52 -12.02 13.75
CA GLU A 89 4.75 -11.91 12.94
C GLU A 89 4.98 -13.13 12.04
N LYS A 90 4.78 -14.34 12.55
CA LYS A 90 4.93 -15.55 11.73
C LYS A 90 3.93 -15.63 10.56
N VAL A 91 2.75 -15.01 10.69
CA VAL A 91 1.76 -14.91 9.61
C VAL A 91 2.21 -13.90 8.58
N GLN A 92 2.71 -12.74 9.05
CA GLN A 92 3.30 -11.73 8.19
C GLN A 92 4.46 -12.31 7.37
N LEU A 93 5.39 -13.02 8.03
CA LEU A 93 6.53 -13.68 7.38
C LEU A 93 6.07 -14.70 6.33
N ALA A 94 5.11 -15.57 6.66
CA ALA A 94 4.57 -16.55 5.72
C ALA A 94 3.92 -15.88 4.50
N THR A 95 3.28 -14.73 4.71
CA THR A 95 2.65 -13.95 3.65
C THR A 95 3.68 -13.38 2.69
N VAL A 96 4.69 -12.63 3.21
CA VAL A 96 5.71 -11.98 2.35
C VAL A 96 6.67 -13.00 1.73
N GLN A 97 6.88 -14.15 2.34
CA GLN A 97 7.64 -15.26 1.77
C GLN A 97 6.95 -15.84 0.52
N LYS A 98 5.62 -15.93 0.55
CA LYS A 98 4.85 -16.36 -0.62
C LYS A 98 4.81 -15.30 -1.72
N ASN A 99 4.59 -14.06 -1.35
CA ASN A 99 4.61 -12.94 -2.27
C ASN A 99 4.96 -11.64 -1.54
N PRO A 100 6.15 -11.07 -1.77
CA PRO A 100 6.63 -9.86 -1.13
C PRO A 100 5.70 -8.65 -1.27
N GLU A 101 4.96 -8.53 -2.37
CA GLU A 101 4.06 -7.41 -2.64
C GLU A 101 2.90 -7.29 -1.62
N TYR A 102 2.58 -8.37 -0.90
CA TYR A 102 1.54 -8.31 0.13
C TYR A 102 1.96 -7.57 1.40
N ILE A 103 3.22 -7.12 1.52
CA ILE A 103 3.65 -6.24 2.60
C ILE A 103 2.82 -4.95 2.64
N ARG A 104 2.32 -4.49 1.50
CA ARG A 104 1.42 -3.32 1.38
C ARG A 104 0.13 -3.42 2.20
N HIS A 105 -0.29 -4.64 2.57
CA HIS A 105 -1.48 -4.91 3.36
C HIS A 105 -1.18 -5.13 4.85
N ILE A 106 0.08 -5.01 5.25
CA ILE A 106 0.52 -5.13 6.64
C ILE A 106 0.76 -3.74 7.19
N GLU A 107 -0.08 -3.30 8.13
CA GLU A 107 -0.03 -1.92 8.64
C GLU A 107 1.28 -1.61 9.38
N SER A 108 1.78 -2.55 10.18
CA SER A 108 3.00 -2.41 10.97
C SER A 108 3.87 -3.66 10.82
N PRO A 109 4.60 -3.80 9.68
CA PRO A 109 5.50 -4.92 9.49
C PRO A 109 6.74 -4.80 10.38
N THR A 110 7.12 -5.89 11.07
CA THR A 110 8.38 -5.91 11.85
C THR A 110 9.58 -5.74 10.91
N VAL A 111 10.73 -5.28 11.43
CA VAL A 111 11.97 -5.14 10.65
C VAL A 111 12.34 -6.44 9.94
N LYS A 112 12.12 -7.59 10.58
CA LYS A 112 12.35 -8.90 9.99
C LYS A 112 11.45 -9.19 8.79
N VAL A 113 10.17 -8.80 8.87
CA VAL A 113 9.20 -8.91 7.77
C VAL A 113 9.58 -7.97 6.62
N GLN A 114 9.99 -6.73 6.95
CA GLN A 114 10.47 -5.77 5.97
C GLN A 114 11.69 -6.33 5.20
N HIS A 115 12.71 -6.84 5.91
CA HIS A 115 13.87 -7.46 5.28
C HIS A 115 13.50 -8.64 4.37
N MET A 116 12.60 -9.51 4.81
CA MET A 116 12.16 -10.65 4.00
C MET A 116 11.44 -10.18 2.73
N ALA A 117 10.61 -9.15 2.80
CA ALA A 117 9.96 -8.57 1.62
C ALA A 117 10.97 -7.98 0.64
N ILE A 118 11.97 -7.21 1.15
CA ILE A 118 13.05 -6.63 0.33
C ILE A 118 13.91 -7.71 -0.33
N GLN A 119 14.23 -8.79 0.37
CA GLN A 119 14.98 -9.94 -0.20
C GLN A 119 14.22 -10.59 -1.36
N GLY A 120 12.90 -10.66 -1.27
CA GLY A 120 12.07 -11.19 -2.34
C GLY A 120 11.88 -10.21 -3.51
N ASN A 121 11.72 -8.92 -3.21
CA ASN A 121 11.60 -7.84 -4.20
C ASN A 121 11.97 -6.49 -3.56
N ALA A 122 13.09 -5.90 -3.96
CA ALA A 122 13.57 -4.61 -3.44
C ALA A 122 12.56 -3.45 -3.68
N ASP A 123 11.79 -3.50 -4.75
CA ASP A 123 10.79 -2.45 -5.05
C ASP A 123 9.63 -2.40 -4.04
N THR A 124 9.49 -3.41 -3.18
CA THR A 124 8.50 -3.40 -2.09
C THR A 124 8.78 -2.31 -1.04
N LEU A 125 9.98 -1.72 -1.05
CA LEU A 125 10.33 -0.56 -0.22
C LEU A 125 9.29 0.56 -0.34
N ARG A 126 8.74 0.79 -1.52
CA ARG A 126 7.69 1.79 -1.79
C ARG A 126 6.42 1.61 -0.95
N HIS A 127 6.19 0.41 -0.41
CA HIS A 127 5.02 0.07 0.40
C HIS A 127 5.26 0.14 1.91
N ILE A 128 6.50 0.42 2.33
CA ILE A 128 6.88 0.49 3.74
C ILE A 128 6.92 1.95 4.16
N LYS A 129 5.98 2.36 5.03
CA LYS A 129 5.82 3.77 5.43
C LYS A 129 7.04 4.36 6.15
N SER A 130 7.69 3.56 6.99
CA SER A 130 8.86 3.98 7.78
C SER A 130 9.88 2.84 7.82
N PRO A 131 10.63 2.62 6.73
CA PRO A 131 11.62 1.56 6.68
C PRO A 131 12.81 1.90 7.60
N ALA A 132 13.27 0.92 8.40
CA ALA A 132 14.50 1.08 9.17
C ALA A 132 15.70 1.27 8.22
N ASP A 133 16.75 2.01 8.66
CA ASP A 133 17.96 2.27 7.86
C ASP A 133 18.58 1.00 7.28
N THR A 134 18.60 -0.09 8.04
CA THR A 134 19.09 -1.39 7.60
C THR A 134 18.29 -1.97 6.44
N VAL A 135 16.96 -1.72 6.42
CA VAL A 135 16.04 -2.14 5.36
C VAL A 135 16.23 -1.27 4.12
N GLN A 136 16.35 0.05 4.30
CA GLN A 136 16.66 0.98 3.22
C GLN A 136 17.99 0.59 2.54
N LEU A 137 19.03 0.37 3.34
CA LEU A 137 20.34 -0.04 2.85
C LEU A 137 20.27 -1.36 2.07
N ALA A 138 19.59 -2.36 2.60
CA ALA A 138 19.42 -3.65 1.92
C ALA A 138 18.68 -3.50 0.57
N ALA A 139 17.64 -2.67 0.51
CA ALA A 139 16.89 -2.42 -0.72
C ALA A 139 17.77 -1.72 -1.77
N VAL A 140 18.50 -0.67 -1.36
CA VAL A 140 19.38 0.10 -2.25
C VAL A 140 20.58 -0.72 -2.72
N GLN A 141 21.15 -1.58 -1.88
CA GLN A 141 22.20 -2.51 -2.28
C GLN A 141 21.72 -3.53 -3.32
N ALA A 142 20.49 -4.02 -3.18
CA ALA A 142 19.90 -4.95 -4.14
C ALA A 142 19.51 -4.25 -5.45
N LYS A 143 18.99 -3.00 -5.36
CA LYS A 143 18.56 -2.21 -6.51
C LYS A 143 18.71 -0.72 -6.18
N GLY A 144 19.76 -0.08 -6.66
CA GLY A 144 20.12 1.32 -6.35
C GLY A 144 19.00 2.33 -6.58
N GLU A 145 18.18 2.13 -7.60
CA GLU A 145 17.05 3.02 -7.93
C GLU A 145 15.95 3.07 -6.83
N THR A 146 15.93 2.12 -5.91
CA THR A 146 14.94 2.11 -4.82
C THR A 146 15.12 3.28 -3.85
N ILE A 147 16.27 3.98 -3.89
CA ILE A 147 16.51 5.20 -3.12
C ILE A 147 15.44 6.28 -3.37
N ARG A 148 14.83 6.30 -4.55
CA ARG A 148 13.70 7.20 -4.88
C ARG A 148 12.48 7.04 -3.98
N TYR A 149 12.39 5.94 -3.24
CA TYR A 149 11.31 5.67 -2.28
C TYR A 149 11.67 6.06 -0.84
N VAL A 150 12.86 6.61 -0.61
CA VAL A 150 13.35 7.03 0.70
C VAL A 150 13.37 8.54 0.77
N SER A 151 12.60 9.13 1.69
CA SER A 151 12.47 10.61 1.79
C SER A 151 13.73 11.27 2.33
N GLU A 152 14.37 10.70 3.34
CA GLU A 152 15.57 11.24 3.99
C GLU A 152 16.60 10.12 4.17
N PRO A 153 17.32 9.75 3.08
CA PRO A 153 18.30 8.67 3.16
C PRO A 153 19.54 9.09 3.94
N SER A 154 20.00 8.23 4.86
CA SER A 154 21.29 8.42 5.53
C SER A 154 22.44 8.43 4.52
N GLU A 155 23.59 9.04 4.87
CA GLU A 155 24.78 9.07 3.99
C GLU A 155 25.18 7.66 3.52
N ALA A 156 25.06 6.66 4.40
CA ALA A 156 25.36 5.28 4.04
C ALA A 156 24.42 4.74 2.93
N VAL A 157 23.13 5.06 2.98
CA VAL A 157 22.14 4.69 1.97
C VAL A 157 22.40 5.45 0.67
N GLN A 158 22.70 6.77 0.75
CA GLN A 158 23.05 7.59 -0.40
C GLN A 158 24.30 7.03 -1.13
N LEU A 159 25.38 6.75 -0.37
CA LEU A 159 26.60 6.17 -0.93
C LEU A 159 26.35 4.80 -1.57
N ALA A 160 25.52 3.95 -0.96
CA ALA A 160 25.16 2.66 -1.54
C ALA A 160 24.45 2.82 -2.89
N ALA A 161 23.55 3.80 -3.00
CA ALA A 161 22.83 4.09 -4.25
C ALA A 161 23.76 4.53 -5.38
N VAL A 162 24.64 5.50 -5.11
CA VAL A 162 25.53 6.04 -6.14
C VAL A 162 26.68 5.09 -6.51
N ARG A 163 27.09 4.22 -5.61
CA ARG A 163 28.04 3.12 -5.90
C ARG A 163 27.42 2.05 -6.78
N ASN A 164 26.13 1.78 -6.61
CA ASN A 164 25.41 0.86 -7.47
C ASN A 164 25.29 1.44 -8.90
N ASN A 165 24.89 2.70 -9.00
CA ASN A 165 24.86 3.46 -10.25
C ASN A 165 24.97 4.97 -9.93
N PRO A 166 26.03 5.70 -10.40
CA PRO A 166 26.18 7.13 -10.16
C PRO A 166 24.98 7.97 -10.59
N MET A 167 24.26 7.55 -11.63
CA MET A 167 23.03 8.20 -12.11
C MET A 167 21.89 8.22 -11.08
N ASN A 168 21.98 7.43 -10.00
CA ASN A 168 20.98 7.46 -8.93
C ASN A 168 21.03 8.76 -8.11
N ILE A 169 22.09 9.59 -8.27
CA ILE A 169 22.18 10.92 -7.66
C ILE A 169 20.95 11.78 -7.95
N ARG A 170 20.33 11.64 -9.11
CA ARG A 170 19.11 12.37 -9.51
C ARG A 170 17.91 12.15 -8.60
N TYR A 171 17.92 11.06 -7.80
CA TYR A 171 16.86 10.74 -6.85
C TYR A 171 17.18 11.20 -5.43
N ILE A 172 18.35 11.82 -5.20
CA ILE A 172 18.79 12.29 -3.89
C ILE A 172 18.65 13.80 -3.86
N GLU A 173 17.68 14.28 -3.08
CA GLU A 173 17.37 15.72 -3.01
C GLU A 173 18.50 16.51 -2.35
N ASN A 174 19.06 16.00 -1.25
CA ASN A 174 20.14 16.63 -0.49
C ASN A 174 21.34 15.68 -0.34
N PRO A 175 22.17 15.51 -1.40
CA PRO A 175 23.32 14.63 -1.32
C PRO A 175 24.42 15.24 -0.44
N THR A 176 25.02 14.45 0.47
CA THR A 176 26.17 14.91 1.24
C THR A 176 27.36 15.18 0.33
N GLU A 177 28.30 16.06 0.76
CA GLU A 177 29.49 16.38 -0.05
C GLU A 177 30.28 15.12 -0.43
N LYS A 178 30.42 14.17 0.47
CA LYS A 178 31.07 12.89 0.20
C LYS A 178 30.39 12.08 -0.89
N VAL A 179 29.05 12.10 -0.94
CA VAL A 179 28.26 11.47 -2.00
C VAL A 179 28.50 12.19 -3.33
N GLN A 180 28.44 13.52 -3.32
CA GLN A 180 28.71 14.35 -4.50
C GLN A 180 30.10 14.09 -5.08
N LEU A 181 31.15 14.09 -4.24
CA LEU A 181 32.50 13.74 -4.65
C LEU A 181 32.61 12.32 -5.20
N SER A 182 31.94 11.36 -4.59
CA SER A 182 31.91 9.98 -5.08
C SER A 182 31.32 9.89 -6.49
N VAL A 183 30.25 10.65 -6.77
CA VAL A 183 29.63 10.71 -8.09
C VAL A 183 30.55 11.41 -9.09
N LEU A 184 31.16 12.56 -8.70
CA LEU A 184 32.05 13.33 -9.55
C LEU A 184 33.24 12.49 -10.04
N HIS A 185 33.82 11.67 -9.16
CA HIS A 185 34.95 10.80 -9.53
C HIS A 185 34.53 9.56 -10.33
N ALA A 186 33.28 9.16 -10.26
CA ALA A 186 32.81 7.96 -10.92
C ALA A 186 32.27 8.22 -12.35
N ASP A 187 31.54 9.33 -12.53
CA ASP A 187 30.84 9.59 -13.80
C ASP A 187 30.57 11.09 -13.99
N ARG A 188 31.12 11.63 -15.10
CA ARG A 188 30.94 13.04 -15.48
C ARG A 188 29.48 13.41 -15.76
N GLU A 189 28.76 12.53 -16.44
CA GLU A 189 27.35 12.80 -16.80
C GLU A 189 26.47 12.81 -15.55
N ALA A 190 26.72 11.87 -14.64
CA ALA A 190 26.03 11.85 -13.36
C ALA A 190 26.37 13.07 -12.49
N ALA A 191 27.60 13.57 -12.54
CA ALA A 191 28.01 14.79 -11.82
C ALA A 191 27.18 16.01 -12.25
N ALA A 192 26.81 16.12 -13.52
CA ALA A 192 25.96 17.20 -14.03
C ALA A 192 24.51 17.15 -13.44
N LEU A 193 24.10 16.03 -12.86
CA LEU A 193 22.78 15.86 -12.23
C LEU A 193 22.76 16.24 -10.74
N ILE A 194 23.87 16.62 -10.15
CA ILE A 194 23.93 17.04 -8.73
C ILE A 194 23.08 18.30 -8.57
N SER A 195 22.01 18.22 -7.79
CA SER A 195 21.03 19.31 -7.64
C SER A 195 21.56 20.51 -6.87
N SER A 196 22.45 20.31 -5.89
CA SER A 196 23.00 21.34 -5.01
C SER A 196 24.49 21.09 -4.76
N PRO A 197 25.37 21.32 -5.77
CA PRO A 197 26.78 21.03 -5.64
C PRO A 197 27.45 21.95 -4.61
N SER A 198 28.27 21.38 -3.70
CA SER A 198 29.08 22.13 -2.77
C SER A 198 30.17 22.93 -3.52
N GLU A 199 30.77 23.95 -2.86
CA GLU A 199 31.82 24.76 -3.46
C GLU A 199 33.02 23.89 -3.83
N ALA A 200 33.41 22.95 -2.98
CA ALA A 200 34.47 22.00 -3.23
C ALA A 200 34.23 21.16 -4.50
N VAL A 201 32.99 20.64 -4.62
CA VAL A 201 32.56 19.83 -5.77
C VAL A 201 32.57 20.65 -7.07
N ARG A 202 32.11 21.90 -7.05
CA ARG A 202 32.12 22.79 -8.22
C ARG A 202 33.55 23.07 -8.71
N LYS A 203 34.43 23.43 -7.77
CA LYS A 203 35.85 23.69 -8.11
C LYS A 203 36.49 22.46 -8.72
N GLN A 204 36.29 21.30 -8.10
CA GLN A 204 36.89 20.06 -8.60
C GLN A 204 36.26 19.59 -9.93
N ALA A 205 34.98 19.82 -10.18
CA ALA A 205 34.32 19.54 -11.45
C ALA A 205 34.90 20.41 -12.60
N GLU A 206 35.18 21.68 -12.33
CA GLU A 206 35.78 22.57 -13.28
C GLU A 206 37.27 22.17 -13.58
N GLU A 207 38.03 21.83 -12.53
CA GLU A 207 39.43 21.38 -12.69
C GLU A 207 39.53 20.03 -13.44
N MET A 208 38.67 19.05 -13.13
CA MET A 208 38.75 17.71 -13.72
C MET A 208 38.16 17.62 -15.13
N TYR A 209 37.05 18.30 -15.36
CA TYR A 209 36.23 18.11 -16.56
C TYR A 209 35.92 19.39 -17.33
N GLY A 210 36.34 20.56 -16.85
CA GLY A 210 35.87 21.85 -17.35
C GLY A 210 34.36 22.05 -17.19
N LEU A 211 33.76 21.35 -16.26
CA LEU A 211 32.32 21.33 -16.05
C LEU A 211 31.92 22.39 -15.02
N LYS A 212 31.15 23.39 -15.47
CA LYS A 212 30.57 24.42 -14.58
C LYS A 212 29.25 23.92 -14.03
N LEU A 213 29.23 23.52 -12.75
CA LEU A 213 28.02 23.15 -12.03
C LEU A 213 27.38 24.41 -11.45
N GLU A 214 26.11 24.65 -11.78
CA GLU A 214 25.37 25.84 -11.37
C GLU A 214 25.04 25.81 -9.88
N LYS A 215 24.96 27.02 -9.28
CA LYS A 215 24.42 27.18 -7.92
C LYS A 215 22.90 26.95 -7.93
N PRO A 216 22.29 26.45 -6.82
CA PRO A 216 20.83 26.29 -6.74
C PRO A 216 20.03 27.55 -7.07
N ALA A 217 20.56 28.73 -6.73
CA ALA A 217 19.94 30.02 -7.01
C ALA A 217 19.90 30.41 -8.50
N ASP A 218 20.76 29.82 -9.33
CA ASP A 218 20.84 30.18 -10.75
C ASP A 218 19.88 29.35 -11.62
N ARG A 219 19.28 28.26 -11.07
CA ARG A 219 18.29 27.41 -11.75
C ARG A 219 16.86 27.97 -11.73
N GLU A 220 16.55 28.90 -10.81
CA GLU A 220 15.22 29.52 -10.74
C GLU A 220 14.99 30.65 -11.75
N ALA A 221 16.01 31.02 -12.56
CA ALA A 221 15.99 32.16 -13.45
C ALA A 221 15.79 31.85 -14.95
N GLU A 222 15.57 30.59 -15.34
CA GLU A 222 15.17 30.28 -16.73
C GLU A 222 13.65 30.42 -16.89
N PRO A 223 13.15 31.40 -17.67
CA PRO A 223 11.73 31.49 -17.99
C PRO A 223 11.36 30.29 -18.85
N SER A 224 10.36 29.55 -18.44
CA SER A 224 9.73 28.48 -19.22
C SER A 224 9.31 29.02 -20.61
N SER A 225 10.18 28.85 -21.59
CA SER A 225 9.89 29.10 -23.00
C SER A 225 9.19 27.87 -23.58
N GLU A 226 7.89 27.77 -23.33
CA GLU A 226 6.96 27.04 -24.18
C GLU A 226 5.53 27.46 -23.84
N ALA A 227 5.17 28.63 -24.36
CA ALA A 227 3.79 29.00 -24.61
C ALA A 227 3.74 29.87 -25.86
N THR A 228 3.92 29.23 -27.02
CA THR A 228 3.59 29.85 -28.29
C THR A 228 2.46 29.10 -28.94
N GLU A 229 1.40 29.88 -29.10
CA GLU A 229 0.42 29.82 -30.19
C GLU A 229 -0.57 28.66 -30.28
N SER A 230 -1.76 28.94 -29.82
CA SER A 230 -2.96 28.56 -30.59
C SER A 230 -4.04 29.64 -30.51
N SER A 231 -4.02 30.45 -31.52
CA SER A 231 -5.14 31.14 -32.20
C SER A 231 -6.35 31.62 -31.39
N ALA A 232 -6.42 32.93 -31.45
CA ALA A 232 -7.62 33.75 -31.28
C ALA A 232 -8.83 33.24 -32.08
N THR A 233 -9.96 33.09 -31.42
CA THR A 233 -11.25 33.34 -32.04
C THR A 233 -12.11 34.15 -31.09
N ARG A 234 -12.26 35.42 -31.44
CA ARG A 234 -13.18 36.38 -30.85
C ARG A 234 -14.62 35.85 -30.97
N ARG A 235 -15.37 35.87 -29.88
CA ARG A 235 -16.79 36.12 -29.89
C ARG A 235 -17.21 37.03 -28.76
N ALA A 236 -17.86 38.11 -29.16
CA ALA A 236 -18.34 39.24 -28.37
C ALA A 236 -19.49 38.88 -27.40
N PRO A 237 -19.79 39.73 -26.42
CA PRO A 237 -20.73 39.44 -25.34
C PRO A 237 -22.20 39.66 -25.76
N ARG A 238 -23.11 38.79 -25.36
CA ARG A 238 -24.55 38.98 -25.50
C ARG A 238 -25.19 39.32 -24.17
N LYS A 239 -25.92 40.40 -24.19
CA LYS A 239 -26.63 41.10 -23.11
C LYS A 239 -27.67 40.23 -22.39
N LYS A 240 -27.82 40.54 -21.09
CA LYS A 240 -28.96 40.21 -20.21
C LYS A 240 -30.29 40.67 -20.82
N THR A 241 -31.31 39.82 -20.65
CA THR A 241 -32.68 40.27 -20.46
C THR A 241 -33.37 39.35 -19.44
N GLU A 242 -33.86 39.97 -18.39
CA GLU A 242 -34.77 39.42 -17.39
C GLU A 242 -36.17 39.29 -18.03
N GLN A 243 -36.95 38.30 -17.65
CA GLN A 243 -38.39 38.41 -17.32
C GLN A 243 -38.90 37.04 -16.80
N SER A 244 -39.21 37.07 -15.59
CA SER A 244 -40.36 36.76 -14.77
C SER A 244 -41.56 36.12 -15.51
N THR A 245 -42.10 35.01 -15.02
CA THR A 245 -43.47 34.91 -14.52
C THR A 245 -43.77 33.47 -14.01
N GLN A 246 -44.43 33.49 -12.89
CA GLN A 246 -45.16 32.50 -12.12
C GLN A 246 -46.08 31.58 -12.95
N SER A 247 -46.28 30.33 -12.53
CA SER A 247 -47.61 29.82 -12.17
C SER A 247 -47.62 28.33 -11.80
N THR A 248 -47.87 28.07 -10.54
CA THR A 248 -48.82 27.10 -9.96
C THR A 248 -49.37 25.97 -10.79
N ARG A 249 -49.25 24.72 -10.32
CA ARG A 249 -50.36 23.84 -9.90
C ARG A 249 -49.91 22.40 -9.61
N LYS A 250 -50.17 21.95 -8.40
CA LYS A 250 -50.43 20.58 -7.97
C LYS A 250 -51.92 20.24 -8.25
N PRO A 251 -52.41 19.03 -7.93
CA PRO A 251 -51.99 17.64 -8.16
C PRO A 251 -53.08 16.79 -8.81
N SER A 252 -52.82 15.53 -9.19
CA SER A 252 -53.94 14.56 -9.26
C SER A 252 -53.41 13.13 -9.06
N ALA A 253 -54.02 12.51 -8.08
CA ALA A 253 -54.03 11.09 -7.81
C ALA A 253 -54.98 10.34 -8.72
N ARG A 254 -54.77 9.05 -8.97
CA ARG A 254 -55.77 7.96 -9.04
C ARG A 254 -55.10 6.67 -9.53
N GLN A 255 -55.13 5.72 -8.66
CA GLN A 255 -55.96 4.48 -8.56
C GLN A 255 -55.42 3.32 -9.41
N VAL A 256 -54.90 2.32 -8.71
CA VAL A 256 -55.54 1.02 -8.41
C VAL A 256 -56.16 0.30 -9.61
N LYS A 257 -55.62 -0.88 -9.95
CA LYS A 257 -56.42 -2.08 -10.18
C LYS A 257 -55.59 -3.36 -9.98
N THR A 258 -56.08 -4.13 -9.06
CA THR A 258 -55.98 -5.55 -8.75
C THR A 258 -56.47 -6.43 -9.92
N ALA A 259 -55.94 -7.60 -10.08
CA ALA A 259 -56.52 -8.90 -10.48
C ALA A 259 -55.48 -9.64 -11.34
N ILE A 260 -55.14 -10.85 -11.18
CA ILE A 260 -55.67 -12.10 -10.61
C ILE A 260 -54.48 -12.89 -10.13
#